data_b5e3f7438864c817fdfa90676efb9e38
#
_entry.id   b5e3f7438864c817fdfa90676efb9e38
#
_cell.length_a   1.000
_cell.length_b   1.000
_cell.length_c   1.000
_cell.angle_alpha   90.00
_cell.angle_beta   90.00
_cell.angle_gamma   90.00
#
_symmetry.space_group_name_H-M   'P 1'
#
loop_
_entity.id
_entity.type
_entity.pdbx_description
1 polymer ?
#
loop_
_entity_poly.entity_id
_entity_poly.type
_entity_poly.pdbx_seq_one_letter_code
_entity_poly.pdbx_strand_id
1 'polypeptide(L)'
;ANPGDVFDSGSAFNDPVYPQFGVQCSRETAIQATHNDGNMSLELVVESVTRENRDGGQVTAIATRDKFYPFYVTIYYKTYPDCEVIETWTEIRHLEKKPVTLYRFASAFLPVRRGDNWLSHFHGPWGAEAYLYEEALRDGMRVIKDKDGVRNTQNSCPSFMLTLDGRPDEQHGMVIGGTLAWSGNYRIAIDNDNAHTTRIFAGINEDQSQYILEPKEVFTTPVFAFTFSDEGKGGVSRNFHRWARLHRLNHGGEQRSILLNSWEGVSMNVNQEVMDQMMADFAAMGGEMFVMDDGWFGDKYPRNNGTSSLGDWVVCKEKLPEGIEGLTASAREKGLKFGIWIEPEMTNSKSELFEKHPEWVIQQPHREMHKGRGGTQLVLDLSNPEVQEFVFGVVDKLMTAHPEIAYIKWDANMTLFNYGSTYLPRDKQSHLYIAYHRGLENILKRIHAKYPGLVMQACASGGGRINYGLLPYYDEFWTSDNTDALQRIFIQWGVSNFFPAVAMASHVSVDTNYQTGRKTPLKLRFDVAMSGRMGMELQPAHMTDEDKAFARRAIADYKLIRPVVQQGDLYRLISPFDKTGYASLMYVSPEKDHAAYFVYKLEQYHNMPRPAFRMAGL
;
A
#
# COMPACT_ATOMS: atom_id res chain seq x y z
N ALA A 1 2.14 11.36 -41.53
CA ALA A 1 3.52 11.89 -41.42
C ALA A 1 3.63 13.12 -42.34
N ASN A 2 4.14 14.22 -41.83
CA ASN A 2 4.47 15.37 -42.65
C ASN A 2 5.68 15.04 -43.53
N PRO A 3 5.80 15.66 -44.73
CA PRO A 3 6.96 15.41 -45.63
C PRO A 3 8.34 15.71 -45.02
N GLY A 4 8.39 16.34 -43.82
CA GLY A 4 9.64 16.58 -43.09
C GLY A 4 9.98 15.54 -42.02
N ASP A 5 9.11 14.56 -41.77
CA ASP A 5 9.27 13.56 -40.70
C ASP A 5 9.97 12.28 -41.17
N VAL A 6 10.66 12.37 -42.27
CA VAL A 6 11.20 11.20 -43.03
C VAL A 6 12.19 10.37 -42.22
N PHE A 7 12.87 10.96 -41.24
CA PHE A 7 13.91 10.24 -40.49
C PHE A 7 13.38 9.44 -39.29
N ASP A 8 12.20 9.75 -38.81
CA ASP A 8 11.59 9.11 -37.65
C ASP A 8 10.28 8.39 -37.96
N SER A 9 9.86 8.41 -39.19
CA SER A 9 8.54 7.93 -39.61
C SER A 9 8.30 6.44 -39.32
N GLY A 10 9.33 5.64 -39.18
CA GLY A 10 9.20 4.21 -38.85
C GLY A 10 9.11 3.92 -37.35
N SER A 11 9.70 4.75 -36.51
CA SER A 11 9.76 4.53 -35.06
C SER A 11 8.81 5.39 -34.24
N ALA A 12 8.36 6.53 -34.78
CA ALA A 12 7.56 7.50 -34.06
C ALA A 12 6.05 7.17 -34.02
N PHE A 13 5.54 6.39 -34.96
CA PHE A 13 4.11 6.17 -35.13
C PHE A 13 3.65 4.72 -34.91
N ASN A 14 4.58 3.78 -34.79
CA ASN A 14 4.28 2.37 -34.57
C ASN A 14 5.04 1.89 -33.33
N ASP A 15 4.64 2.36 -32.14
CA ASP A 15 5.14 1.74 -30.92
C ASP A 15 4.74 0.26 -30.91
N PRO A 16 5.70 -0.66 -30.69
CA PRO A 16 5.37 -2.06 -30.52
C PRO A 16 4.52 -2.26 -29.27
N VAL A 17 3.74 -3.34 -29.24
CA VAL A 17 2.89 -3.67 -28.08
C VAL A 17 3.68 -3.73 -26.76
N TYR A 18 4.96 -4.07 -26.84
CA TYR A 18 5.89 -4.11 -25.73
C TYR A 18 7.28 -3.72 -26.22
N PRO A 19 7.68 -2.44 -26.09
CA PRO A 19 8.93 -1.93 -26.64
C PRO A 19 10.15 -2.66 -26.09
N GLN A 20 10.94 -3.25 -26.95
CA GLN A 20 12.16 -3.97 -26.60
C GLN A 20 13.42 -3.17 -26.90
N PHE A 21 14.49 -3.39 -26.13
CA PHE A 21 15.83 -2.95 -26.48
C PHE A 21 16.41 -3.89 -27.56
N GLY A 22 16.75 -3.33 -28.71
CA GLY A 22 17.24 -4.10 -29.84
C GLY A 22 17.13 -3.33 -31.14
N VAL A 23 16.74 -4.03 -32.21
CA VAL A 23 16.61 -3.43 -33.56
C VAL A 23 15.58 -2.29 -33.54
N GLN A 24 16.01 -1.10 -33.94
CA GLN A 24 15.18 0.10 -34.14
C GLN A 24 14.61 0.78 -32.90
N CYS A 25 15.09 0.53 -31.68
CA CYS A 25 14.64 1.25 -30.50
C CYS A 25 15.77 2.02 -29.84
N SER A 26 15.76 3.35 -29.99
CA SER A 26 16.69 4.29 -29.33
C SER A 26 16.08 4.98 -28.10
N ARG A 27 14.83 4.65 -27.74
CA ARG A 27 14.05 5.29 -26.68
C ARG A 27 13.93 4.38 -25.46
N GLU A 28 13.20 4.84 -24.44
CA GLU A 28 12.82 4.03 -23.29
C GLU A 28 12.14 2.74 -23.73
N THR A 29 12.48 1.63 -23.08
CA THR A 29 12.00 0.30 -23.44
C THR A 29 11.29 -0.38 -22.27
N ALA A 30 10.37 -1.29 -22.55
CA ALA A 30 9.69 -2.11 -21.57
C ALA A 30 10.52 -3.33 -21.16
N ILE A 31 11.37 -3.84 -22.07
CA ILE A 31 12.23 -5.00 -21.81
C ILE A 31 13.63 -4.79 -22.31
N GLN A 32 14.60 -5.22 -21.50
CA GLN A 32 16.02 -5.33 -21.85
C GLN A 32 16.55 -6.65 -21.29
N ALA A 33 17.17 -7.44 -22.14
CA ALA A 33 17.77 -8.73 -21.76
C ALA A 33 19.11 -8.95 -22.48
N THR A 34 19.94 -9.78 -21.87
CA THR A 34 21.15 -10.33 -22.51
C THR A 34 20.97 -11.84 -22.65
N HIS A 35 20.99 -12.33 -23.88
CA HIS A 35 20.94 -13.75 -24.21
C HIS A 35 22.16 -14.51 -23.68
N ASN A 36 22.07 -15.82 -23.62
CA ASN A 36 23.14 -16.66 -23.06
C ASN A 36 24.48 -16.61 -23.79
N ASP A 37 24.52 -16.10 -25.02
CA ASP A 37 25.71 -15.90 -25.85
C ASP A 37 26.29 -14.48 -25.80
N GLY A 38 25.66 -13.59 -25.00
CA GLY A 38 26.05 -12.20 -24.80
C GLY A 38 25.38 -11.20 -25.76
N ASN A 39 24.48 -11.64 -26.64
CA ASN A 39 23.69 -10.75 -27.48
C ASN A 39 22.65 -9.98 -26.61
N MET A 40 22.60 -8.66 -26.73
CA MET A 40 21.70 -7.77 -26.02
C MET A 40 20.49 -7.29 -26.81
N SER A 41 20.35 -7.72 -28.07
CA SER A 41 19.29 -7.27 -28.96
C SER A 41 18.11 -8.24 -28.96
N LEU A 42 16.92 -7.72 -28.74
CA LEU A 42 15.66 -8.45 -28.84
C LEU A 42 14.92 -8.03 -30.12
N GLU A 43 14.28 -9.01 -30.79
CA GLU A 43 13.37 -8.77 -31.92
C GLU A 43 12.10 -9.60 -31.75
N LEU A 44 11.14 -9.06 -30.92
CA LEU A 44 9.90 -9.75 -30.61
C LEU A 44 8.88 -9.63 -31.75
N VAL A 45 8.28 -10.75 -32.11
CA VAL A 45 7.18 -10.84 -33.08
C VAL A 45 5.98 -11.50 -32.44
N VAL A 46 4.78 -11.03 -32.76
CA VAL A 46 3.53 -11.63 -32.25
C VAL A 46 3.31 -13.00 -32.88
N GLU A 47 3.12 -14.02 -32.06
CA GLU A 47 2.78 -15.39 -32.49
C GLU A 47 1.27 -15.64 -32.45
N SER A 48 0.60 -15.17 -31.37
CA SER A 48 -0.83 -15.40 -31.19
C SER A 48 -1.47 -14.37 -30.27
N VAL A 49 -2.78 -14.22 -30.41
CA VAL A 49 -3.65 -13.48 -29.50
C VAL A 49 -4.79 -14.40 -29.09
N THR A 50 -4.93 -14.63 -27.81
CA THR A 50 -6.00 -15.46 -27.24
C THR A 50 -6.88 -14.66 -26.30
N ARG A 51 -8.13 -15.08 -26.11
CA ARG A 51 -9.07 -14.49 -25.18
C ARG A 51 -9.81 -15.58 -24.41
N GLU A 52 -9.92 -15.40 -23.10
CA GLU A 52 -10.66 -16.30 -22.21
C GLU A 52 -11.34 -15.52 -21.08
N ASN A 53 -12.38 -16.07 -20.53
CA ASN A 53 -12.99 -15.55 -19.30
C ASN A 53 -12.34 -16.24 -18.11
N ARG A 54 -11.82 -15.46 -17.16
CA ARG A 54 -11.14 -15.96 -15.96
C ARG A 54 -11.37 -15.04 -14.77
N ASP A 55 -11.78 -15.60 -13.63
CA ASP A 55 -11.89 -14.92 -12.32
C ASP A 55 -12.63 -13.57 -12.40
N GLY A 56 -13.84 -13.58 -12.96
CA GLY A 56 -14.73 -12.41 -13.02
C GLY A 56 -14.36 -11.37 -14.08
N GLY A 57 -13.39 -11.63 -14.94
CA GLY A 57 -12.99 -10.74 -16.02
C GLY A 57 -12.69 -11.46 -17.33
N GLN A 58 -12.46 -10.70 -18.40
CA GLN A 58 -11.96 -11.23 -19.66
C GLN A 58 -10.46 -11.00 -19.77
N VAL A 59 -9.70 -12.07 -19.99
CA VAL A 59 -8.24 -12.01 -20.18
C VAL A 59 -7.92 -12.12 -21.66
N THR A 60 -7.15 -11.15 -22.17
CA THR A 60 -6.50 -11.20 -23.49
C THR A 60 -5.02 -11.43 -23.28
N ALA A 61 -4.47 -12.47 -23.88
CA ALA A 61 -3.04 -12.78 -23.89
C ALA A 61 -2.45 -12.57 -25.28
N ILE A 62 -1.41 -11.74 -25.37
CA ILE A 62 -0.64 -11.50 -26.59
C ILE A 62 0.70 -12.20 -26.43
N ALA A 63 0.85 -13.35 -27.06
CA ALA A 63 2.09 -14.11 -27.03
C ALA A 63 3.04 -13.59 -28.11
N THR A 64 4.27 -13.27 -27.69
CA THR A 64 5.36 -12.88 -28.58
C THR A 64 6.55 -13.81 -28.41
N ARG A 65 7.37 -13.88 -29.44
CA ARG A 65 8.62 -14.63 -29.42
C ARG A 65 9.72 -13.81 -30.10
N ASP A 66 10.95 -13.95 -29.60
CA ASP A 66 12.10 -13.45 -30.33
C ASP A 66 12.29 -14.23 -31.65
N LYS A 67 12.60 -13.50 -32.71
CA LYS A 67 12.68 -14.04 -34.09
C LYS A 67 13.79 -15.09 -34.23
N PHE A 68 14.87 -14.97 -33.46
CA PHE A 68 16.07 -15.77 -33.60
C PHE A 68 16.39 -16.62 -32.38
N TYR A 69 15.92 -16.21 -31.20
CA TYR A 69 16.14 -16.90 -29.92
C TYR A 69 14.88 -17.55 -29.41
N PRO A 70 14.99 -18.66 -28.69
CA PRO A 70 13.84 -19.24 -27.97
C PRO A 70 13.52 -18.46 -26.72
N PHE A 71 13.21 -17.16 -26.88
CA PHE A 71 12.86 -16.22 -25.85
C PHE A 71 11.44 -15.70 -26.08
N TYR A 72 10.60 -15.72 -25.06
CA TYR A 72 9.17 -15.50 -25.15
C TYR A 72 8.71 -14.47 -24.14
N VAL A 73 7.83 -13.57 -24.57
CA VAL A 73 7.13 -12.61 -23.70
C VAL A 73 5.64 -12.71 -24.00
N THR A 74 4.83 -12.97 -22.97
CA THR A 74 3.37 -12.93 -23.08
C THR A 74 2.86 -11.75 -22.30
N ILE A 75 2.13 -10.85 -22.95
CA ILE A 75 1.50 -9.67 -22.35
C ILE A 75 0.04 -10.01 -22.10
N TYR A 76 -0.41 -9.81 -20.88
CA TYR A 76 -1.79 -10.06 -20.47
C TYR A 76 -2.51 -8.76 -20.18
N TYR A 77 -3.78 -8.69 -20.60
CA TYR A 77 -4.74 -7.67 -20.22
C TYR A 77 -5.98 -8.34 -19.66
N LYS A 78 -6.40 -7.97 -18.46
CA LYS A 78 -7.63 -8.43 -17.82
C LYS A 78 -8.56 -7.25 -17.61
N THR A 79 -9.76 -7.32 -18.15
CA THR A 79 -10.76 -6.24 -18.04
C THR A 79 -11.82 -6.59 -17.00
N TYR A 80 -12.23 -5.59 -16.22
CA TYR A 80 -13.30 -5.67 -15.24
C TYR A 80 -14.41 -4.67 -15.59
N PRO A 81 -15.46 -5.11 -16.33
CA PRO A 81 -16.53 -4.21 -16.80
C PRO A 81 -17.36 -3.58 -15.69
N ASP A 82 -17.43 -4.22 -14.52
CA ASP A 82 -18.17 -3.77 -13.35
C ASP A 82 -17.55 -2.59 -12.61
N CYS A 83 -16.29 -2.30 -12.87
CA CYS A 83 -15.54 -1.19 -12.26
C CYS A 83 -14.65 -0.41 -13.23
N GLU A 84 -14.68 -0.73 -14.53
CA GLU A 84 -13.96 -0.04 -15.61
C GLU A 84 -12.43 0.00 -15.40
N VAL A 85 -11.85 -1.05 -14.80
CA VAL A 85 -10.42 -1.19 -14.57
C VAL A 85 -9.85 -2.29 -15.48
N ILE A 86 -8.63 -2.06 -15.96
CA ILE A 86 -7.84 -3.02 -16.72
C ILE A 86 -6.57 -3.32 -15.93
N GLU A 87 -6.31 -4.60 -15.69
CA GLU A 87 -5.03 -5.10 -15.19
C GLU A 87 -4.15 -5.53 -16.36
N THR A 88 -2.83 -5.30 -16.25
CA THR A 88 -1.85 -5.81 -17.20
C THR A 88 -0.61 -6.32 -16.47
N TRP A 89 -0.02 -7.39 -16.99
CA TRP A 89 1.25 -7.97 -16.53
C TRP A 89 1.90 -8.73 -17.68
N THR A 90 3.15 -9.12 -17.49
CA THR A 90 3.89 -9.91 -18.46
C THR A 90 4.46 -11.19 -17.85
N GLU A 91 4.57 -12.22 -18.66
CA GLU A 91 5.35 -13.43 -18.38
C GLU A 91 6.51 -13.53 -19.35
N ILE A 92 7.72 -13.69 -18.82
CA ILE A 92 8.96 -13.78 -19.57
C ILE A 92 9.57 -15.16 -19.32
N ARG A 93 9.87 -15.89 -20.39
CA ARG A 93 10.52 -17.20 -20.31
C ARG A 93 11.47 -17.42 -21.48
N HIS A 94 12.41 -18.34 -21.32
CA HIS A 94 13.26 -18.77 -22.42
C HIS A 94 13.59 -20.27 -22.37
N LEU A 95 14.03 -20.80 -23.50
CA LEU A 95 14.47 -22.18 -23.65
C LEU A 95 15.93 -22.26 -24.14
N GLU A 96 16.70 -21.21 -23.90
CA GLU A 96 18.12 -21.18 -24.14
C GLU A 96 18.87 -22.14 -23.20
N LYS A 97 20.10 -22.55 -23.58
CA LYS A 97 20.84 -23.58 -22.84
C LYS A 97 21.42 -23.13 -21.50
N LYS A 98 21.62 -21.81 -21.34
CA LYS A 98 22.18 -21.19 -20.13
C LYS A 98 21.28 -20.03 -19.71
N PRO A 99 21.44 -19.47 -18.48
CA PRO A 99 20.65 -18.35 -18.02
C PRO A 99 20.73 -17.13 -18.95
N VAL A 100 19.63 -16.37 -18.96
CA VAL A 100 19.48 -15.06 -19.58
C VAL A 100 19.43 -14.01 -18.47
N THR A 101 20.02 -12.83 -18.68
CA THR A 101 19.92 -11.74 -17.69
C THR A 101 18.89 -10.73 -18.14
N LEU A 102 17.89 -10.49 -17.30
CA LEU A 102 16.90 -9.44 -17.47
C LEU A 102 17.37 -8.18 -16.74
N TYR A 103 17.44 -7.05 -17.45
CA TYR A 103 17.80 -5.75 -16.88
C TYR A 103 16.58 -4.85 -16.69
N ARG A 104 15.61 -4.92 -17.59
CA ARG A 104 14.33 -4.24 -17.52
C ARG A 104 13.22 -5.21 -17.92
N PHE A 105 12.11 -5.12 -17.21
CA PHE A 105 10.96 -6.01 -17.36
C PHE A 105 9.71 -5.32 -16.82
N ALA A 106 9.19 -4.35 -17.58
CA ALA A 106 8.02 -3.58 -17.19
C ALA A 106 6.76 -4.47 -17.12
N SER A 107 5.90 -4.18 -16.15
CA SER A 107 4.55 -4.78 -16.07
C SER A 107 3.63 -4.23 -17.16
N ALA A 108 3.84 -2.95 -17.51
CA ALA A 108 2.97 -2.24 -18.43
C ALA A 108 3.76 -1.30 -19.35
N PHE A 109 3.23 -1.17 -20.55
CA PHE A 109 3.51 -0.08 -21.47
C PHE A 109 2.17 0.50 -21.96
N LEU A 110 1.97 1.80 -21.78
CA LEU A 110 0.78 2.50 -22.24
C LEU A 110 1.19 3.71 -23.10
N PRO A 111 0.94 3.70 -24.41
CA PRO A 111 1.06 4.89 -25.24
C PRO A 111 -0.21 5.76 -25.10
N VAL A 112 -0.03 7.03 -24.83
CA VAL A 112 -1.10 8.02 -24.68
C VAL A 112 -0.84 9.16 -25.64
N ARG A 113 -1.90 9.72 -26.22
CA ARG A 113 -1.78 10.90 -27.08
C ARG A 113 -1.14 12.06 -26.30
N ARG A 114 -0.12 12.68 -26.85
CA ARG A 114 0.45 13.90 -26.33
C ARG A 114 -0.52 15.06 -26.47
N GLY A 115 -0.62 15.89 -25.44
CA GLY A 115 -1.44 17.08 -25.37
C GLY A 115 -0.90 18.04 -24.31
N ASP A 116 -1.68 19.00 -23.88
CA ASP A 116 -1.40 19.82 -22.67
C ASP A 116 -1.75 19.00 -21.42
N ASN A 117 -1.04 17.90 -21.24
CA ASN A 117 -1.31 16.91 -20.21
C ASN A 117 -0.73 17.35 -18.85
N TRP A 118 -1.42 17.00 -17.78
CA TRP A 118 -1.01 17.28 -16.40
C TRP A 118 -0.86 16.00 -15.61
N LEU A 119 0.22 15.94 -14.85
CA LEU A 119 0.51 14.80 -13.98
C LEU A 119 0.14 15.14 -12.53
N SER A 120 -0.73 14.31 -11.94
CA SER A 120 -0.96 14.27 -10.50
C SER A 120 -0.20 13.07 -9.93
N HIS A 121 0.63 13.32 -8.93
CA HIS A 121 1.44 12.31 -8.24
C HIS A 121 1.50 12.58 -6.74
N PHE A 122 1.97 11.60 -5.95
CA PHE A 122 1.78 11.60 -4.51
C PHE A 122 3.12 11.35 -3.83
N HIS A 123 3.52 12.26 -2.96
CA HIS A 123 4.79 12.22 -2.24
C HIS A 123 4.59 12.67 -0.80
N GLY A 124 5.53 12.32 0.07
CA GLY A 124 5.60 12.86 1.40
C GLY A 124 6.46 12.00 2.31
N PRO A 125 7.19 12.61 3.25
CA PRO A 125 7.95 11.88 4.25
C PRO A 125 7.01 11.22 5.27
N TRP A 126 7.59 10.47 6.21
CA TRP A 126 6.88 9.96 7.37
C TRP A 126 6.06 11.06 8.08
N GLY A 127 4.80 10.79 8.32
CA GLY A 127 3.85 11.73 8.94
C GLY A 127 3.26 12.78 7.99
N ALA A 128 3.56 12.70 6.68
CA ALA A 128 2.97 13.53 5.63
C ALA A 128 2.81 12.74 4.33
N GLU A 129 2.40 11.48 4.46
CA GLU A 129 2.30 10.53 3.35
C GLU A 129 1.25 10.96 2.32
N ALA A 130 1.50 10.63 1.07
CA ALA A 130 0.59 10.79 -0.06
C ALA A 130 0.07 12.22 -0.31
N TYR A 131 0.84 13.26 0.00
CA TYR A 131 0.47 14.62 -0.38
C TYR A 131 0.42 14.74 -1.90
N LEU A 132 -0.66 15.35 -2.37
CA LEU A 132 -0.93 15.56 -3.79
C LEU A 132 -0.05 16.68 -4.36
N TYR A 133 0.61 16.37 -5.49
CA TYR A 133 1.33 17.31 -6.34
C TYR A 133 0.78 17.23 -7.75
N GLU A 134 0.65 18.40 -8.40
CA GLU A 134 0.12 18.52 -9.75
C GLU A 134 1.02 19.42 -10.58
N GLU A 135 1.47 18.92 -11.73
CA GLU A 135 2.38 19.65 -12.61
C GLU A 135 2.01 19.45 -14.09
N ALA A 136 2.21 20.49 -14.90
CA ALA A 136 2.11 20.34 -16.35
C ALA A 136 3.23 19.44 -16.86
N LEU A 137 2.89 18.43 -17.63
CA LEU A 137 3.85 17.49 -18.17
C LEU A 137 4.67 18.14 -19.29
N ARG A 138 5.95 18.37 -19.04
CA ARG A 138 6.90 18.96 -19.98
C ARG A 138 7.59 17.90 -20.82
N ASP A 139 8.27 18.33 -21.89
CA ASP A 139 9.10 17.45 -22.72
C ASP A 139 10.20 16.78 -21.89
N GLY A 140 10.50 15.54 -22.22
CA GLY A 140 11.43 14.69 -21.50
C GLY A 140 10.74 13.68 -20.61
N MET A 141 11.50 13.07 -19.71
CA MET A 141 11.02 11.98 -18.88
C MET A 141 10.77 12.42 -17.44
N ARG A 142 9.56 12.11 -16.93
CA ARG A 142 9.24 12.17 -15.50
C ARG A 142 9.28 10.76 -14.92
N VAL A 143 10.00 10.56 -13.82
CA VAL A 143 10.12 9.24 -13.18
C VAL A 143 9.65 9.33 -11.74
N ILE A 144 8.72 8.46 -11.37
CA ILE A 144 8.27 8.19 -10.00
C ILE A 144 8.87 6.85 -9.62
N LYS A 145 9.75 6.81 -8.61
CA LYS A 145 10.40 5.57 -8.21
C LYS A 145 10.72 5.55 -6.73
N ASP A 146 10.80 4.35 -6.20
CA ASP A 146 11.28 4.07 -4.85
C ASP A 146 12.18 2.83 -4.84
N LYS A 147 13.07 2.75 -3.85
CA LYS A 147 13.96 1.61 -3.63
C LYS A 147 14.33 1.41 -2.15
N ASP A 148 13.43 1.81 -1.26
CA ASP A 148 13.58 1.65 0.18
C ASP A 148 13.35 0.19 0.67
N GLY A 149 13.07 -0.72 -0.26
CA GLY A 149 12.85 -2.14 0.00
C GLY A 149 11.51 -2.41 0.68
N VAL A 150 11.41 -2.24 2.00
CA VAL A 150 10.20 -2.57 2.77
C VAL A 150 9.19 -1.42 2.79
N ARG A 151 9.63 -0.18 3.03
CA ARG A 151 8.76 1.00 3.20
C ARG A 151 8.62 1.82 1.91
N ASN A 152 8.20 1.18 0.84
CA ASN A 152 8.25 1.72 -0.51
C ASN A 152 7.24 2.82 -0.84
N THR A 153 6.27 3.11 0.03
CA THR A 153 5.33 4.21 -0.15
C THR A 153 5.52 5.35 0.83
N GLN A 154 6.64 5.36 1.56
CA GLN A 154 6.95 6.41 2.53
C GLN A 154 7.24 7.76 1.85
N ASN A 155 7.99 7.75 0.76
CA ASN A 155 8.43 8.97 0.08
C ASN A 155 7.62 9.27 -1.19
N SER A 156 7.20 8.26 -1.92
CA SER A 156 6.36 8.38 -3.12
C SER A 156 5.43 7.19 -3.23
N CYS A 157 4.35 7.32 -3.98
CA CYS A 157 3.39 6.24 -4.19
C CYS A 157 3.52 5.65 -5.60
N PRO A 158 3.34 4.31 -5.79
CA PRO A 158 3.37 3.67 -7.10
C PRO A 158 2.10 3.94 -7.92
N SER A 159 1.64 5.18 -7.92
CA SER A 159 0.36 5.59 -8.49
C SER A 159 0.44 6.98 -9.07
N PHE A 160 -0.32 7.23 -10.14
CA PHE A 160 -0.40 8.53 -10.79
C PHE A 160 -1.76 8.72 -11.45
N MET A 161 -2.12 9.97 -11.72
CA MET A 161 -3.19 10.33 -12.64
C MET A 161 -2.64 11.29 -13.71
N LEU A 162 -2.99 11.03 -14.97
CA LEU A 162 -2.64 11.88 -16.10
C LEU A 162 -3.92 12.50 -16.65
N THR A 163 -4.11 13.80 -16.40
CA THR A 163 -5.22 14.56 -16.99
C THR A 163 -4.84 14.98 -18.40
N LEU A 164 -5.71 14.70 -19.35
CA LEU A 164 -5.48 14.98 -20.76
C LEU A 164 -6.02 16.38 -21.13
N ASP A 165 -5.21 17.15 -21.88
CA ASP A 165 -5.59 18.44 -22.48
C ASP A 165 -6.11 19.49 -21.49
N GLY A 166 -5.51 19.59 -20.29
CA GLY A 166 -5.88 20.64 -19.34
C GLY A 166 -5.48 20.37 -17.90
N ARG A 167 -5.81 21.31 -17.02
CA ARG A 167 -5.54 21.20 -15.58
C ARG A 167 -6.42 20.14 -14.93
N PRO A 168 -5.89 19.45 -13.90
CA PRO A 168 -6.67 18.49 -13.14
C PRO A 168 -7.91 19.08 -12.48
N ASP A 169 -9.02 18.38 -12.59
CA ASP A 169 -10.28 18.67 -11.91
C ASP A 169 -10.86 17.38 -11.30
N GLU A 170 -11.62 17.50 -10.23
CA GLU A 170 -12.19 16.35 -9.53
C GLU A 170 -13.42 15.77 -10.24
N GLN A 171 -14.12 16.55 -11.04
CA GLN A 171 -15.44 16.19 -11.61
C GLN A 171 -15.51 16.28 -13.15
N HIS A 172 -14.48 16.84 -13.80
CA HIS A 172 -14.48 17.10 -15.22
C HIS A 172 -13.14 16.78 -15.87
N GLY A 173 -13.19 16.46 -17.17
CA GLY A 173 -12.01 16.21 -17.99
C GLY A 173 -11.61 14.76 -18.05
N MET A 174 -10.87 14.43 -19.11
CA MET A 174 -10.39 13.07 -19.36
C MET A 174 -9.15 12.78 -18.53
N VAL A 175 -9.19 11.73 -17.73
CA VAL A 175 -8.11 11.32 -16.84
C VAL A 175 -7.80 9.83 -17.00
N ILE A 176 -6.52 9.52 -17.10
CA ILE A 176 -6.01 8.15 -17.00
C ILE A 176 -5.39 8.00 -15.61
N GLY A 177 -5.84 7.02 -14.83
CA GLY A 177 -5.20 6.64 -13.57
C GLY A 177 -4.46 5.33 -13.70
N GLY A 178 -3.30 5.23 -13.03
CA GLY A 178 -2.53 4.00 -13.00
C GLY A 178 -1.91 3.73 -11.64
N THR A 179 -1.84 2.45 -11.24
CA THR A 179 -1.20 2.01 -9.99
C THR A 179 -0.54 0.65 -10.17
N LEU A 180 0.66 0.49 -9.61
CA LEU A 180 1.38 -0.78 -9.63
C LEU A 180 1.04 -1.59 -8.37
N ALA A 181 0.52 -2.80 -8.55
CA ALA A 181 0.22 -3.74 -7.47
C ALA A 181 1.48 -4.51 -7.05
N TRP A 182 2.44 -3.79 -6.49
CA TRP A 182 3.71 -4.32 -6.02
C TRP A 182 4.13 -3.67 -4.70
N SER A 183 4.57 -4.47 -3.76
CA SER A 183 5.00 -4.03 -2.44
C SER A 183 6.50 -3.76 -2.34
N GLY A 184 7.26 -4.08 -3.38
CA GLY A 184 8.71 -3.88 -3.49
C GLY A 184 9.09 -2.58 -4.18
N ASN A 185 10.37 -2.48 -4.52
CA ASN A 185 10.91 -1.35 -5.26
C ASN A 185 10.23 -1.22 -6.63
N TYR A 186 9.83 -0.01 -6.99
CA TYR A 186 9.07 0.25 -8.21
C TYR A 186 9.62 1.44 -9.00
N ARG A 187 9.28 1.45 -10.28
CA ARG A 187 9.55 2.56 -11.19
C ARG A 187 8.36 2.75 -12.14
N ILE A 188 7.88 3.99 -12.21
CA ILE A 188 6.93 4.45 -13.22
C ILE A 188 7.61 5.58 -13.99
N ALA A 189 7.81 5.40 -15.28
CA ALA A 189 8.41 6.40 -16.16
C ALA A 189 7.37 6.91 -17.15
N ILE A 190 7.24 8.23 -17.23
CA ILE A 190 6.36 8.94 -18.15
C ILE A 190 7.26 9.72 -19.10
N ASP A 191 7.42 9.20 -20.29
CA ASP A 191 8.28 9.76 -21.35
C ASP A 191 7.42 10.58 -22.31
N ASN A 192 7.47 11.91 -22.15
CA ASN A 192 6.76 12.85 -23.00
C ASN A 192 7.70 13.32 -24.12
N ASP A 193 7.68 12.60 -25.22
CA ASP A 193 8.59 12.84 -26.33
C ASP A 193 8.10 13.95 -27.29
N ASN A 194 8.98 14.32 -28.23
CA ASN A 194 8.66 15.32 -29.25
C ASN A 194 7.78 14.80 -30.40
N ALA A 195 7.44 13.52 -30.41
CA ALA A 195 6.82 12.83 -31.55
C ALA A 195 5.32 12.50 -31.35
N HIS A 196 4.59 13.32 -30.61
CA HIS A 196 3.13 13.21 -30.44
C HIS A 196 2.62 12.11 -29.49
N THR A 197 3.51 11.43 -28.78
CA THR A 197 3.13 10.36 -27.85
C THR A 197 3.71 10.59 -26.46
N THR A 198 2.89 10.42 -25.45
CA THR A 198 3.32 10.25 -24.04
C THR A 198 3.34 8.75 -23.78
N ARG A 199 4.48 8.21 -23.39
CA ARG A 199 4.68 6.78 -23.16
C ARG A 199 4.87 6.50 -21.68
N ILE A 200 4.06 5.61 -21.14
CA ILE A 200 4.09 5.24 -19.71
C ILE A 200 4.60 3.83 -19.56
N PHE A 201 5.65 3.68 -18.76
CA PHE A 201 6.24 2.40 -18.39
C PHE A 201 6.11 2.21 -16.88
N ALA A 202 5.58 1.08 -16.44
CA ALA A 202 5.43 0.80 -15.01
C ALA A 202 5.90 -0.62 -14.70
N GLY A 203 6.65 -0.80 -13.61
CA GLY A 203 7.12 -2.11 -13.20
C GLY A 203 8.02 -2.06 -11.97
N ILE A 204 8.69 -3.17 -11.72
CA ILE A 204 9.74 -3.28 -10.70
C ILE A 204 10.87 -2.32 -11.05
N ASN A 205 11.43 -1.65 -10.04
CA ASN A 205 12.62 -0.83 -10.21
C ASN A 205 13.82 -1.73 -10.53
N GLU A 206 14.43 -1.48 -11.68
CA GLU A 206 15.57 -2.23 -12.17
C GLU A 206 16.89 -1.93 -11.44
N ASP A 207 16.95 -0.84 -10.69
CA ASP A 207 18.14 -0.48 -9.91
C ASP A 207 18.50 -1.60 -8.94
N GLN A 208 19.67 -2.25 -9.17
CA GLN A 208 20.17 -3.39 -8.38
C GLN A 208 19.23 -4.62 -8.34
N SER A 209 18.35 -4.76 -9.33
CA SER A 209 17.37 -5.85 -9.41
C SER A 209 17.48 -6.62 -10.74
N GLN A 210 18.66 -6.67 -11.34
CA GLN A 210 18.90 -7.54 -12.48
C GLN A 210 18.53 -8.97 -12.13
N TYR A 211 17.76 -9.61 -12.99
CA TYR A 211 17.26 -10.94 -12.75
C TYR A 211 17.91 -11.97 -13.67
N ILE A 212 18.56 -12.96 -13.11
CA ILE A 212 19.14 -14.09 -13.82
C ILE A 212 18.03 -15.14 -13.96
N LEU A 213 17.47 -15.21 -15.15
CA LEU A 213 16.39 -16.13 -15.49
C LEU A 213 16.99 -17.47 -15.95
N GLU A 214 16.68 -18.53 -15.22
CA GLU A 214 17.14 -19.88 -15.56
C GLU A 214 16.39 -20.46 -16.78
N PRO A 215 17.00 -21.41 -17.51
CA PRO A 215 16.30 -22.10 -18.58
C PRO A 215 14.97 -22.71 -18.12
N LYS A 216 13.89 -22.43 -18.84
CA LYS A 216 12.50 -22.87 -18.56
C LYS A 216 11.83 -22.19 -17.35
N GLU A 217 12.53 -21.41 -16.57
CA GLU A 217 11.92 -20.57 -15.53
C GLU A 217 10.97 -19.55 -16.19
N VAL A 218 9.89 -19.20 -15.49
CA VAL A 218 8.96 -18.14 -15.88
C VAL A 218 9.07 -17.01 -14.89
N PHE A 219 9.42 -15.83 -15.39
CA PHE A 219 9.38 -14.60 -14.59
C PHE A 219 8.07 -13.87 -14.88
N THR A 220 7.22 -13.75 -13.85
CA THR A 220 5.97 -12.99 -13.92
C THR A 220 6.16 -11.63 -13.26
N THR A 221 5.84 -10.57 -13.98
CA THR A 221 5.87 -9.20 -13.44
C THR A 221 4.67 -8.95 -12.53
N PRO A 222 4.75 -7.96 -11.61
CA PRO A 222 3.58 -7.52 -10.86
C PRO A 222 2.47 -6.99 -11.77
N VAL A 223 1.24 -7.03 -11.27
CA VAL A 223 0.10 -6.42 -11.96
C VAL A 223 0.22 -4.89 -11.92
N PHE A 224 0.00 -4.25 -13.07
CA PHE A 224 -0.29 -2.83 -13.16
C PHE A 224 -1.77 -2.65 -13.51
N ALA A 225 -2.50 -1.88 -12.71
CA ALA A 225 -3.90 -1.58 -12.95
C ALA A 225 -4.05 -0.15 -13.45
N PHE A 226 -4.92 0.05 -14.46
CA PHE A 226 -5.22 1.38 -14.97
C PHE A 226 -6.69 1.49 -15.34
N THR A 227 -7.17 2.73 -15.34
CA THR A 227 -8.54 3.08 -15.71
C THR A 227 -8.56 4.43 -16.42
N PHE A 228 -9.65 4.70 -17.10
CA PHE A 228 -9.95 5.95 -17.76
C PHE A 228 -11.30 6.49 -17.28
N SER A 229 -11.43 7.81 -17.15
CA SER A 229 -12.70 8.46 -16.88
C SER A 229 -12.75 9.84 -17.53
N ASP A 230 -13.91 10.27 -17.97
CA ASP A 230 -14.23 11.64 -18.42
C ASP A 230 -14.88 12.49 -17.31
N GLU A 231 -15.11 11.87 -16.14
CA GLU A 231 -15.60 12.51 -14.91
C GLU A 231 -14.47 12.98 -13.99
N GLY A 232 -13.34 13.42 -14.54
CA GLY A 232 -12.19 13.93 -13.80
C GLY A 232 -11.49 12.90 -12.92
N LYS A 233 -10.66 13.37 -11.99
CA LYS A 233 -9.92 12.52 -11.03
C LYS A 233 -10.87 11.74 -10.11
N GLY A 234 -12.01 12.32 -9.77
CA GLY A 234 -13.02 11.66 -8.94
C GLY A 234 -13.59 10.40 -9.60
N GLY A 235 -13.83 10.43 -10.92
CA GLY A 235 -14.27 9.26 -11.69
C GLY A 235 -13.21 8.14 -11.64
N VAL A 236 -11.95 8.47 -11.89
CA VAL A 236 -10.84 7.52 -11.75
C VAL A 236 -10.77 6.91 -10.34
N SER A 237 -10.93 7.73 -9.31
CA SER A 237 -10.93 7.25 -7.92
C SER A 237 -12.08 6.28 -7.64
N ARG A 238 -13.30 6.60 -8.08
CA ARG A 238 -14.45 5.71 -7.91
C ARG A 238 -14.25 4.36 -8.61
N ASN A 239 -13.67 4.35 -9.81
CA ASN A 239 -13.33 3.11 -10.51
C ASN A 239 -12.34 2.25 -9.70
N PHE A 240 -11.25 2.83 -9.20
CA PHE A 240 -10.30 2.12 -8.33
C PHE A 240 -10.93 1.67 -7.01
N HIS A 241 -11.79 2.47 -6.40
CA HIS A 241 -12.46 2.11 -5.15
C HIS A 241 -13.41 0.91 -5.34
N ARG A 242 -14.16 0.87 -6.43
CA ARG A 242 -15.02 -0.28 -6.78
C ARG A 242 -14.17 -1.51 -7.07
N TRP A 243 -13.14 -1.37 -7.91
CA TRP A 243 -12.19 -2.45 -8.18
C TRP A 243 -11.53 -2.99 -6.90
N ALA A 244 -11.11 -2.10 -5.99
CA ALA A 244 -10.56 -2.50 -4.71
C ALA A 244 -11.55 -3.35 -3.90
N ARG A 245 -12.79 -2.85 -3.71
CA ARG A 245 -13.81 -3.55 -2.92
C ARG A 245 -14.23 -4.89 -3.52
N LEU A 246 -14.35 -4.96 -4.85
CA LEU A 246 -14.90 -6.13 -5.55
C LEU A 246 -13.84 -7.20 -5.86
N HIS A 247 -12.58 -6.79 -6.10
CA HIS A 247 -11.59 -7.67 -6.72
C HIS A 247 -10.22 -7.72 -6.03
N ARG A 248 -9.91 -6.80 -5.11
CA ARG A 248 -8.53 -6.71 -4.58
C ARG A 248 -8.42 -6.73 -3.05
N LEU A 249 -9.34 -6.15 -2.33
CA LEU A 249 -9.34 -6.18 -0.88
C LEU A 249 -9.83 -7.53 -0.36
N ASN A 250 -9.12 -8.08 0.60
CA ASN A 250 -9.67 -9.15 1.40
C ASN A 250 -10.91 -8.64 2.15
N HIS A 251 -12.00 -9.38 2.16
CA HIS A 251 -13.29 -8.98 2.75
C HIS A 251 -13.76 -7.57 2.32
N GLY A 252 -13.52 -7.16 1.06
CA GLY A 252 -13.78 -5.79 0.59
C GLY A 252 -15.23 -5.31 0.71
N GLY A 253 -16.21 -6.22 0.70
CA GLY A 253 -17.62 -5.95 0.91
C GLY A 253 -18.06 -5.91 2.38
N GLU A 254 -17.19 -6.23 3.33
CA GLU A 254 -17.54 -6.28 4.75
C GLU A 254 -17.25 -4.96 5.47
N GLN A 255 -18.11 -4.63 6.43
CA GLN A 255 -17.89 -3.47 7.29
C GLN A 255 -16.79 -3.75 8.32
N ARG A 256 -15.91 -2.78 8.53
CA ARG A 256 -14.86 -2.85 9.55
C ARG A 256 -15.39 -2.43 10.91
N SER A 257 -14.90 -3.11 11.95
CA SER A 257 -15.20 -2.80 13.34
C SER A 257 -14.60 -1.46 13.77
N ILE A 258 -15.30 -0.74 14.67
CA ILE A 258 -14.73 0.42 15.36
C ILE A 258 -13.79 -0.11 16.44
N LEU A 259 -12.49 0.20 16.32
CA LEU A 259 -11.49 -0.33 17.25
C LEU A 259 -10.88 0.75 18.15
N LEU A 260 -10.35 0.34 19.29
CA LEU A 260 -9.39 1.09 20.10
C LEU A 260 -8.03 0.42 20.02
N ASN A 261 -7.01 1.15 19.55
CA ASN A 261 -5.62 0.72 19.60
C ASN A 261 -4.93 1.28 20.85
N SER A 262 -4.10 0.50 21.52
CA SER A 262 -3.48 0.89 22.79
C SER A 262 -2.24 1.80 22.64
N TRP A 263 -1.66 1.95 21.42
CA TRP A 263 -0.34 2.57 21.23
C TRP A 263 -0.23 3.99 21.78
N GLU A 264 -1.03 4.93 21.29
CA GLU A 264 -0.99 6.32 21.79
C GLU A 264 -1.53 6.45 23.22
N GLY A 265 -2.24 5.44 23.72
CA GLY A 265 -2.73 5.41 25.08
C GLY A 265 -1.66 5.07 26.12
N VAL A 266 -0.81 4.09 25.84
CA VAL A 266 0.14 3.52 26.83
C VAL A 266 1.52 3.22 26.27
N SER A 267 1.73 3.37 24.96
CA SER A 267 2.97 2.99 24.29
C SER A 267 3.32 1.52 24.64
N MET A 268 4.58 1.23 25.00
CA MET A 268 5.01 -0.12 25.41
C MET A 268 4.72 -0.46 26.89
N ASN A 269 4.01 0.41 27.63
CA ASN A 269 3.63 0.15 29.02
C ASN A 269 2.38 -0.75 29.10
N VAL A 270 2.34 -1.78 28.30
CA VAL A 270 1.29 -2.80 28.29
C VAL A 270 1.35 -3.60 29.59
N ASN A 271 0.20 -3.75 30.27
CA ASN A 271 0.00 -4.68 31.38
C ASN A 271 -1.46 -5.11 31.48
N GLN A 272 -1.71 -6.21 32.20
CA GLN A 272 -3.02 -6.86 32.28
C GLN A 272 -4.13 -5.90 32.74
N GLU A 273 -3.91 -5.19 33.86
CA GLU A 273 -4.91 -4.30 34.48
C GLU A 273 -5.27 -3.11 33.57
N VAL A 274 -4.26 -2.46 32.98
CA VAL A 274 -4.47 -1.32 32.09
C VAL A 274 -5.19 -1.73 30.82
N MET A 275 -4.84 -2.87 30.21
CA MET A 275 -5.55 -3.38 29.03
C MET A 275 -7.02 -3.67 29.36
N ASP A 276 -7.28 -4.30 30.49
CA ASP A 276 -8.64 -4.63 30.94
C ASP A 276 -9.48 -3.37 31.17
N GLN A 277 -8.91 -2.34 31.82
CA GLN A 277 -9.58 -1.06 32.04
C GLN A 277 -9.87 -0.32 30.71
N MET A 278 -8.90 -0.31 29.76
CA MET A 278 -9.11 0.30 28.44
C MET A 278 -10.26 -0.39 27.68
N MET A 279 -10.33 -1.72 27.76
CA MET A 279 -11.42 -2.49 27.15
C MET A 279 -12.77 -2.15 27.79
N ALA A 280 -12.84 -2.05 29.13
CA ALA A 280 -14.06 -1.70 29.85
C ALA A 280 -14.59 -0.30 29.48
N ASP A 281 -13.71 0.70 29.47
CA ASP A 281 -14.05 2.07 29.09
C ASP A 281 -14.52 2.17 27.64
N PHE A 282 -13.83 1.46 26.74
CA PHE A 282 -14.17 1.49 25.32
C PHE A 282 -15.49 0.78 25.00
N ALA A 283 -15.75 -0.36 25.63
CA ALA A 283 -17.03 -1.05 25.52
C ALA A 283 -18.19 -0.17 26.01
N ALA A 284 -18.00 0.56 27.14
CA ALA A 284 -18.98 1.50 27.66
C ALA A 284 -19.28 2.69 26.72
N MET A 285 -18.34 3.04 25.83
CA MET A 285 -18.55 4.04 24.77
C MET A 285 -19.20 3.46 23.50
N GLY A 286 -19.40 2.13 23.42
CA GLY A 286 -19.98 1.45 22.27
C GLY A 286 -18.98 0.98 21.23
N GLY A 287 -17.70 0.85 21.60
CA GLY A 287 -16.65 0.23 20.78
C GLY A 287 -16.92 -1.23 20.43
N GLU A 288 -16.20 -1.77 19.49
CA GLU A 288 -16.44 -3.11 18.93
C GLU A 288 -15.22 -4.03 18.97
N MET A 289 -13.99 -3.47 19.01
CA MET A 289 -12.75 -4.25 18.99
C MET A 289 -11.66 -3.52 19.78
N PHE A 290 -10.87 -4.27 20.52
CA PHE A 290 -9.66 -3.75 21.18
C PHE A 290 -8.43 -4.37 20.54
N VAL A 291 -7.41 -3.55 20.22
CA VAL A 291 -6.15 -3.98 19.65
C VAL A 291 -5.00 -3.64 20.58
N MET A 292 -4.36 -4.66 21.13
CA MET A 292 -3.14 -4.52 21.92
C MET A 292 -1.95 -4.31 20.96
N ASP A 293 -1.31 -3.16 21.04
CA ASP A 293 -0.16 -2.78 20.21
C ASP A 293 1.18 -3.30 20.77
N ASP A 294 2.33 -2.77 20.32
CA ASP A 294 3.68 -3.17 20.70
C ASP A 294 3.90 -3.15 22.23
N GLY A 295 4.69 -4.08 22.76
CA GLY A 295 5.10 -4.11 24.16
C GLY A 295 4.68 -5.34 24.97
N TRP A 296 3.96 -6.30 24.40
CA TRP A 296 3.40 -7.44 25.12
C TRP A 296 4.32 -8.68 25.27
N PHE A 297 5.44 -8.73 24.54
CA PHE A 297 6.27 -9.92 24.35
C PHE A 297 7.68 -9.80 24.92
N GLY A 298 8.44 -10.90 24.83
CA GLY A 298 9.83 -11.04 25.28
C GLY A 298 9.95 -11.56 26.69
N ASP A 299 10.53 -12.76 26.84
CA ASP A 299 10.76 -13.38 28.16
C ASP A 299 12.18 -12.99 28.68
N LYS A 300 13.23 -13.42 27.99
CA LYS A 300 14.63 -13.10 28.36
C LYS A 300 14.91 -11.60 28.33
N TYR A 301 14.34 -10.91 27.37
CA TYR A 301 14.48 -9.47 27.17
C TYR A 301 13.08 -8.84 27.08
N PRO A 302 12.41 -8.41 28.16
CA PRO A 302 11.09 -7.81 28.08
C PRO A 302 11.03 -6.60 27.14
N ARG A 303 9.99 -6.54 26.31
CA ARG A 303 9.74 -5.45 25.36
C ARG A 303 9.28 -4.16 26.07
N ASN A 304 10.21 -3.51 26.77
CA ASN A 304 9.98 -2.26 27.50
C ASN A 304 10.34 -1.01 26.69
N ASN A 305 11.06 -1.20 25.59
CA ASN A 305 11.45 -0.14 24.64
C ASN A 305 11.76 -0.76 23.25
N GLY A 306 12.02 0.08 22.26
CA GLY A 306 12.26 -0.35 20.88
C GLY A 306 13.60 -1.04 20.60
N THR A 307 14.45 -1.30 21.62
CA THR A 307 15.83 -1.77 21.42
C THR A 307 16.05 -3.25 21.69
N SER A 308 15.01 -3.98 22.11
CA SER A 308 15.11 -5.42 22.43
C SER A 308 13.88 -6.20 22.04
N SER A 309 14.02 -7.52 22.02
CA SER A 309 12.97 -8.57 21.95
C SER A 309 12.25 -8.71 20.63
N LEU A 310 12.36 -7.76 19.69
CA LEU A 310 11.72 -7.94 18.39
C LEU A 310 12.27 -9.23 17.74
N GLY A 311 11.38 -10.15 17.38
CA GLY A 311 11.70 -11.52 16.99
C GLY A 311 11.32 -12.60 18.03
N ASP A 312 11.20 -12.22 19.31
CA ASP A 312 10.90 -13.12 20.42
C ASP A 312 9.40 -13.07 20.77
N TRP A 313 8.58 -13.73 19.99
CA TRP A 313 7.10 -13.66 20.06
C TRP A 313 6.53 -14.55 21.18
N VAL A 314 7.05 -14.38 22.39
CA VAL A 314 6.61 -15.05 23.62
C VAL A 314 6.02 -14.02 24.57
N VAL A 315 4.88 -14.33 25.16
CA VAL A 315 4.20 -13.42 26.11
C VAL A 315 5.11 -13.08 27.29
N CYS A 316 5.28 -11.78 27.57
CA CYS A 316 5.96 -11.32 28.78
C CYS A 316 5.05 -11.54 30.01
N LYS A 317 5.31 -12.57 30.79
CA LYS A 317 4.51 -12.94 31.95
C LYS A 317 4.52 -11.93 33.08
N GLU A 318 5.56 -11.11 33.15
CA GLU A 318 5.62 -9.98 34.09
C GLU A 318 4.53 -8.94 33.80
N LYS A 319 4.27 -8.67 32.52
CA LYS A 319 3.27 -7.71 32.06
C LYS A 319 1.86 -8.31 31.98
N LEU A 320 1.79 -9.53 31.51
CA LEU A 320 0.54 -10.27 31.24
C LEU A 320 0.55 -11.60 32.01
N PRO A 321 0.34 -11.59 33.33
CA PRO A 321 0.39 -12.82 34.13
C PRO A 321 -0.68 -13.85 33.70
N GLU A 322 -1.85 -13.39 33.24
CA GLU A 322 -2.92 -14.23 32.72
C GLU A 322 -2.78 -14.56 31.22
N GLY A 323 -1.71 -14.06 30.58
CA GLY A 323 -1.46 -14.27 29.17
C GLY A 323 -2.43 -13.54 28.24
N ILE A 324 -2.37 -13.92 26.96
CA ILE A 324 -3.32 -13.45 25.94
C ILE A 324 -4.71 -14.02 26.23
N GLU A 325 -4.80 -15.21 26.81
CA GLU A 325 -6.04 -15.89 27.19
C GLU A 325 -6.89 -15.03 28.13
N GLY A 326 -6.26 -14.41 29.14
CA GLY A 326 -6.94 -13.50 30.06
C GLY A 326 -7.52 -12.28 29.34
N LEU A 327 -6.77 -11.70 28.40
CA LEU A 327 -7.22 -10.55 27.64
C LEU A 327 -8.34 -10.89 26.63
N THR A 328 -8.26 -12.01 25.93
CA THR A 328 -9.32 -12.46 25.01
C THR A 328 -10.61 -12.80 25.75
N ALA A 329 -10.50 -13.41 26.94
CA ALA A 329 -11.64 -13.67 27.82
C ALA A 329 -12.29 -12.36 28.29
N SER A 330 -11.49 -11.41 28.77
CA SER A 330 -11.94 -10.09 29.20
C SER A 330 -12.63 -9.31 28.07
N ALA A 331 -12.05 -9.32 26.85
CA ALA A 331 -12.66 -8.70 25.67
C ALA A 331 -14.05 -9.30 25.38
N ARG A 332 -14.14 -10.64 25.36
CA ARG A 332 -15.40 -11.35 25.12
C ARG A 332 -16.47 -11.03 26.18
N GLU A 333 -16.11 -10.99 27.46
CA GLU A 333 -17.04 -10.61 28.54
C GLU A 333 -17.62 -9.20 28.37
N LYS A 334 -16.82 -8.29 27.79
CA LYS A 334 -17.20 -6.91 27.49
C LYS A 334 -17.87 -6.73 26.13
N GLY A 335 -18.05 -7.82 25.37
CA GLY A 335 -18.65 -7.79 24.02
C GLY A 335 -17.73 -7.23 22.94
N LEU A 336 -16.42 -7.21 23.17
CA LEU A 336 -15.41 -6.75 22.23
C LEU A 336 -14.75 -7.92 21.51
N LYS A 337 -14.37 -7.72 20.24
CA LYS A 337 -13.36 -8.53 19.56
C LYS A 337 -11.97 -8.15 20.08
N PHE A 338 -11.00 -9.06 19.96
CA PHE A 338 -9.61 -8.81 20.33
C PHE A 338 -8.68 -8.88 19.15
N GLY A 339 -7.72 -7.97 19.08
CA GLY A 339 -6.65 -7.92 18.09
C GLY A 339 -5.28 -7.71 18.72
N ILE A 340 -4.24 -8.01 17.97
CA ILE A 340 -2.85 -7.96 18.44
C ILE A 340 -1.91 -7.39 17.37
N TRP A 341 -0.87 -6.69 17.78
CA TRP A 341 0.21 -6.16 16.94
C TRP A 341 1.37 -7.14 16.86
N ILE A 342 1.96 -7.28 15.68
CA ILE A 342 3.21 -7.98 15.43
C ILE A 342 4.05 -7.24 14.38
N GLU A 343 5.38 -7.43 14.42
CA GLU A 343 6.35 -6.96 13.41
C GLU A 343 7.31 -8.11 13.04
N PRO A 344 6.82 -9.16 12.36
CA PRO A 344 7.53 -10.43 12.27
C PRO A 344 8.59 -10.46 11.15
N GLU A 345 8.69 -9.43 10.34
CA GLU A 345 9.76 -9.25 9.32
C GLU A 345 11.06 -8.69 9.92
N MET A 346 11.06 -8.34 11.20
CA MET A 346 12.15 -7.62 11.86
C MET A 346 12.61 -8.36 13.11
N THR A 347 13.85 -8.07 13.53
CA THR A 347 14.41 -8.50 14.80
C THR A 347 15.25 -7.39 15.42
N ASN A 348 15.51 -7.46 16.72
CA ASN A 348 16.54 -6.65 17.36
C ASN A 348 17.85 -7.44 17.49
N SER A 349 18.98 -6.75 17.45
CA SER A 349 20.27 -7.38 17.80
C SER A 349 20.33 -7.87 19.25
N LYS A 350 19.43 -7.39 20.12
CA LYS A 350 19.19 -7.90 21.47
C LYS A 350 17.87 -8.68 21.50
N SER A 351 17.90 -9.90 20.96
CA SER A 351 16.80 -10.85 20.96
C SER A 351 17.35 -12.27 20.99
N GLU A 352 16.55 -13.23 21.48
CA GLU A 352 16.90 -14.64 21.43
C GLU A 352 16.95 -15.17 19.99
N LEU A 353 16.08 -14.61 19.11
CA LEU A 353 16.10 -14.95 17.70
C LEU A 353 17.45 -14.64 17.06
N PHE A 354 17.96 -13.42 17.26
CA PHE A 354 19.24 -13.01 16.69
C PHE A 354 20.43 -13.76 17.31
N GLU A 355 20.37 -14.11 18.60
CA GLU A 355 21.39 -14.95 19.26
C GLU A 355 21.46 -16.35 18.62
N LYS A 356 20.33 -16.91 18.22
CA LYS A 356 20.24 -18.26 17.62
C LYS A 356 20.53 -18.26 16.13
N HIS A 357 20.10 -17.20 15.41
CA HIS A 357 20.11 -17.11 13.95
C HIS A 357 20.61 -15.75 13.46
N PRO A 358 21.86 -15.35 13.77
CA PRO A 358 22.41 -14.08 13.27
C PRO A 358 22.55 -14.06 11.74
N GLU A 359 22.55 -15.23 11.08
CA GLU A 359 22.60 -15.36 9.62
C GLU A 359 21.26 -15.11 8.92
N TRP A 360 20.14 -15.02 9.66
CA TRP A 360 18.81 -14.78 9.08
C TRP A 360 18.53 -13.32 8.76
N VAL A 361 19.41 -12.41 9.12
CA VAL A 361 19.24 -10.98 8.81
C VAL A 361 19.92 -10.60 7.51
N ILE A 362 19.36 -9.61 6.84
CA ILE A 362 19.94 -9.01 5.65
C ILE A 362 21.24 -8.31 6.04
N GLN A 363 22.34 -8.75 5.44
CA GLN A 363 23.69 -8.24 5.71
C GLN A 363 24.64 -8.53 4.55
N GLN A 364 25.71 -7.75 4.47
CA GLN A 364 26.74 -7.93 3.45
C GLN A 364 28.08 -8.36 4.06
N PRO A 365 28.82 -9.27 3.42
CA PRO A 365 30.19 -9.59 3.80
C PRO A 365 31.07 -8.33 3.78
N HIS A 366 31.97 -8.23 4.74
CA HIS A 366 32.96 -7.13 4.84
C HIS A 366 32.35 -5.72 4.94
N ARG A 367 31.13 -5.61 5.46
CA ARG A 367 30.45 -4.36 5.82
C ARG A 367 29.91 -4.44 7.23
N GLU A 368 29.89 -3.30 7.92
CA GLU A 368 29.17 -3.22 9.19
C GLU A 368 27.69 -3.49 8.98
N MET A 369 27.11 -4.21 9.93
CA MET A 369 25.68 -4.49 9.92
C MET A 369 24.91 -3.18 10.17
N HIS A 370 24.07 -2.79 9.21
CA HIS A 370 23.21 -1.63 9.39
C HIS A 370 22.11 -1.95 10.40
N LYS A 371 22.11 -1.22 11.50
CA LYS A 371 21.10 -1.30 12.55
C LYS A 371 20.24 -0.05 12.50
N GLY A 372 18.99 -0.24 12.17
CA GLY A 372 18.01 0.83 12.12
C GLY A 372 17.50 1.23 13.50
N ARG A 373 16.29 1.66 13.56
CA ARG A 373 15.52 2.16 14.71
C ARG A 373 16.10 1.83 16.09
N GLY A 374 16.52 2.87 16.82
CA GLY A 374 17.17 2.69 18.13
C GLY A 374 18.58 2.05 18.08
N GLY A 375 19.21 1.95 16.90
CA GLY A 375 20.53 1.34 16.72
C GLY A 375 20.57 -0.18 16.91
N THR A 376 19.42 -0.86 16.86
CA THR A 376 19.32 -2.30 17.17
C THR A 376 18.45 -3.10 16.22
N GLN A 377 17.54 -2.46 15.47
CA GLN A 377 16.58 -3.15 14.62
C GLN A 377 17.22 -3.61 13.29
N LEU A 378 16.89 -4.83 12.87
CA LEU A 378 17.41 -5.53 11.70
C LEU A 378 16.25 -6.12 10.90
N VAL A 379 16.44 -6.26 9.59
CA VAL A 379 15.47 -6.88 8.67
C VAL A 379 15.82 -8.35 8.48
N LEU A 380 14.83 -9.24 8.64
CA LEU A 380 14.97 -10.66 8.35
C LEU A 380 14.99 -10.92 6.83
N ASP A 381 15.78 -11.88 6.38
CA ASP A 381 15.92 -12.21 4.96
C ASP A 381 14.79 -13.12 4.48
N LEU A 382 13.70 -12.54 4.00
CA LEU A 382 12.55 -13.31 3.47
C LEU A 382 12.84 -14.00 2.11
N SER A 383 14.04 -13.84 1.53
CA SER A 383 14.45 -14.70 0.40
C SER A 383 14.77 -16.13 0.87
N ASN A 384 15.04 -16.32 2.18
CA ASN A 384 15.33 -17.60 2.79
C ASN A 384 14.03 -18.32 3.21
N PRO A 385 13.76 -19.56 2.69
CA PRO A 385 12.58 -20.32 3.07
C PRO A 385 12.47 -20.66 4.57
N GLU A 386 13.59 -20.82 5.28
CA GLU A 386 13.57 -21.06 6.73
C GLU A 386 13.05 -19.83 7.49
N VAL A 387 13.43 -18.64 7.04
CA VAL A 387 12.93 -17.38 7.60
C VAL A 387 11.45 -17.20 7.27
N GLN A 388 11.02 -17.56 6.05
CA GLN A 388 9.60 -17.57 5.70
C GLN A 388 8.79 -18.50 6.60
N GLU A 389 9.32 -19.69 6.90
CA GLU A 389 8.67 -20.64 7.80
C GLU A 389 8.58 -20.10 9.23
N PHE A 390 9.64 -19.46 9.72
CA PHE A 390 9.62 -18.79 11.02
C PHE A 390 8.53 -17.70 11.08
N VAL A 391 8.49 -16.81 10.10
CA VAL A 391 7.52 -15.69 10.06
C VAL A 391 6.07 -16.20 9.96
N PHE A 392 5.82 -17.20 9.10
CA PHE A 392 4.52 -17.88 9.07
C PHE A 392 4.18 -18.50 10.43
N GLY A 393 5.16 -19.16 11.05
CA GLY A 393 5.02 -19.82 12.35
C GLY A 393 4.69 -18.84 13.49
N VAL A 394 5.05 -17.57 13.41
CA VAL A 394 4.64 -16.53 14.39
C VAL A 394 3.12 -16.40 14.42
N VAL A 395 2.51 -16.19 13.25
CA VAL A 395 1.05 -16.08 13.14
C VAL A 395 0.37 -17.41 13.45
N ASP A 396 0.91 -18.50 12.92
CA ASP A 396 0.32 -19.83 13.08
C ASP A 396 0.24 -20.26 14.55
N LYS A 397 1.28 -19.99 15.33
CA LYS A 397 1.30 -20.29 16.77
C LYS A 397 0.32 -19.40 17.54
N LEU A 398 0.27 -18.11 17.25
CA LEU A 398 -0.68 -17.18 17.87
C LEU A 398 -2.12 -17.62 17.61
N MET A 399 -2.48 -17.86 16.37
CA MET A 399 -3.84 -18.23 15.98
C MET A 399 -4.24 -19.63 16.46
N THR A 400 -3.30 -20.56 16.55
CA THR A 400 -3.56 -21.90 17.07
C THR A 400 -3.77 -21.89 18.58
N ALA A 401 -2.98 -21.10 19.31
CA ALA A 401 -3.10 -20.97 20.76
C ALA A 401 -4.29 -20.10 21.18
N HIS A 402 -4.62 -19.09 20.36
CA HIS A 402 -5.63 -18.06 20.69
C HIS A 402 -6.57 -17.83 19.48
N PRO A 403 -7.45 -18.80 19.15
CA PRO A 403 -8.35 -18.71 18.00
C PRO A 403 -9.38 -17.57 18.10
N GLU A 404 -9.51 -16.95 19.27
CA GLU A 404 -10.35 -15.78 19.52
C GLU A 404 -9.75 -14.46 18.97
N ILE A 405 -8.47 -14.47 18.60
CA ILE A 405 -7.86 -13.29 17.94
C ILE A 405 -8.55 -13.08 16.59
N ALA A 406 -9.22 -11.93 16.46
CA ALA A 406 -9.97 -11.58 15.26
C ALA A 406 -9.23 -10.62 14.33
N TYR A 407 -8.09 -10.08 14.79
CA TYR A 407 -7.39 -9.01 14.08
C TYR A 407 -5.88 -9.02 14.37
N ILE A 408 -5.08 -8.81 13.33
CA ILE A 408 -3.64 -8.62 13.43
C ILE A 408 -3.24 -7.29 12.78
N LYS A 409 -2.60 -6.40 13.54
CA LYS A 409 -1.85 -5.27 12.99
C LYS A 409 -0.42 -5.74 12.71
N TRP A 410 -0.09 -5.86 11.43
CA TRP A 410 1.23 -6.28 10.96
C TRP A 410 2.06 -5.07 10.58
N ASP A 411 3.12 -4.83 11.31
CA ASP A 411 4.01 -3.69 11.12
C ASP A 411 5.35 -4.08 10.45
N ALA A 412 6.05 -3.08 9.90
CA ALA A 412 7.38 -3.22 9.32
C ALA A 412 8.13 -1.88 9.35
N ASN A 413 8.83 -1.60 10.44
CA ASN A 413 9.32 -0.26 10.76
C ASN A 413 10.72 0.07 10.26
N MET A 414 11.28 -0.72 9.36
CA MET A 414 12.62 -0.51 8.83
C MET A 414 12.66 -0.56 7.32
N THR A 415 13.54 0.24 6.71
CA THR A 415 13.91 0.14 5.29
C THR A 415 15.03 -0.87 5.09
N LEU A 416 15.23 -1.30 3.85
CA LEU A 416 16.22 -2.28 3.45
C LEU A 416 17.52 -1.58 3.01
N PHE A 417 18.35 -1.17 3.97
CA PHE A 417 19.57 -0.42 3.68
C PHE A 417 20.81 -1.29 3.43
N ASN A 418 20.91 -2.43 4.08
CA ASN A 418 22.09 -3.26 3.99
C ASN A 418 21.83 -4.43 3.04
N TYR A 419 21.89 -4.12 1.76
CA TYR A 419 21.51 -5.01 0.67
C TYR A 419 22.49 -6.18 0.53
N GLY A 420 22.09 -7.33 0.99
CA GLY A 420 22.79 -8.60 0.82
C GLY A 420 22.11 -9.74 1.56
N SER A 421 22.16 -10.93 1.00
CA SER A 421 21.62 -12.15 1.57
C SER A 421 22.72 -13.15 1.84
N THR A 422 22.71 -13.76 3.02
CA THR A 422 23.58 -14.91 3.34
C THR A 422 23.07 -16.21 2.70
N TYR A 423 21.80 -16.22 2.30
CA TYR A 423 21.13 -17.36 1.67
C TYR A 423 21.29 -17.39 0.15
N LEU A 424 21.10 -16.25 -0.51
CA LEU A 424 21.18 -16.19 -1.97
C LEU A 424 22.62 -16.43 -2.46
N PRO A 425 22.80 -17.20 -3.55
CA PRO A 425 24.11 -17.40 -4.16
C PRO A 425 24.68 -16.09 -4.68
N ARG A 426 26.02 -16.05 -4.81
CA ARG A 426 26.77 -14.83 -5.14
C ARG A 426 26.28 -14.15 -6.42
N ASP A 427 25.97 -14.90 -7.42
CA ASP A 427 25.52 -14.44 -8.74
C ASP A 427 24.05 -14.00 -8.76
N LYS A 428 23.28 -14.35 -7.72
CA LYS A 428 21.86 -13.98 -7.56
C LYS A 428 21.59 -12.94 -6.45
N GLN A 429 22.61 -12.25 -5.96
CA GLN A 429 22.43 -11.21 -4.94
C GLN A 429 21.50 -10.07 -5.42
N SER A 430 21.50 -9.75 -6.71
CA SER A 430 20.58 -8.79 -7.32
C SER A 430 19.11 -9.21 -7.31
N HIS A 431 18.80 -10.47 -6.99
CA HIS A 431 17.43 -10.94 -6.83
C HIS A 431 16.80 -10.52 -5.48
N LEU A 432 17.60 -10.07 -4.50
CA LEU A 432 17.15 -9.92 -3.11
C LEU A 432 15.89 -9.06 -2.97
N TYR A 433 15.81 -7.89 -3.61
CA TYR A 433 14.62 -7.06 -3.51
C TYR A 433 13.35 -7.74 -4.04
N ILE A 434 13.46 -8.50 -5.13
CA ILE A 434 12.34 -9.24 -5.70
C ILE A 434 12.00 -10.46 -4.84
N ALA A 435 13.02 -11.23 -4.46
CA ALA A 435 12.86 -12.45 -3.66
C ALA A 435 12.29 -12.16 -2.27
N TYR A 436 12.67 -11.05 -1.64
CA TYR A 436 12.11 -10.61 -0.36
C TYR A 436 10.58 -10.46 -0.44
N HIS A 437 10.08 -9.70 -1.43
CA HIS A 437 8.65 -9.45 -1.56
C HIS A 437 7.87 -10.68 -2.04
N ARG A 438 8.46 -11.53 -2.86
CA ARG A 438 7.87 -12.84 -3.20
C ARG A 438 7.79 -13.76 -1.98
N GLY A 439 8.80 -13.71 -1.11
CA GLY A 439 8.79 -14.42 0.18
C GLY A 439 7.68 -13.92 1.10
N LEU A 440 7.52 -12.60 1.23
CA LEU A 440 6.42 -12.00 1.98
C LEU A 440 5.06 -12.41 1.41
N GLU A 441 4.89 -12.32 0.10
CA GLU A 441 3.65 -12.73 -0.57
C GLU A 441 3.33 -14.22 -0.31
N ASN A 442 4.33 -15.09 -0.36
CA ASN A 442 4.15 -16.52 -0.05
C ASN A 442 3.68 -16.74 1.39
N ILE A 443 4.25 -16.03 2.35
CA ILE A 443 3.84 -16.09 3.76
C ILE A 443 2.38 -15.66 3.90
N LEU A 444 2.03 -14.51 3.34
CA LEU A 444 0.68 -13.93 3.42
C LEU A 444 -0.38 -14.82 2.75
N LYS A 445 -0.07 -15.39 1.59
CA LYS A 445 -0.94 -16.38 0.91
C LYS A 445 -1.24 -17.59 1.81
N ARG A 446 -0.24 -18.10 2.49
CA ARG A 446 -0.39 -19.24 3.41
C ARG A 446 -1.22 -18.88 4.63
N ILE A 447 -1.01 -17.70 5.22
CA ILE A 447 -1.81 -17.19 6.35
C ILE A 447 -3.27 -17.06 5.92
N HIS A 448 -3.52 -16.36 4.80
CA HIS A 448 -4.86 -16.16 4.28
C HIS A 448 -5.59 -17.47 3.97
N ALA A 449 -4.90 -18.45 3.37
CA ALA A 449 -5.48 -19.76 3.08
C ALA A 449 -5.84 -20.56 4.34
N LYS A 450 -5.05 -20.42 5.42
CA LYS A 450 -5.29 -21.14 6.68
C LYS A 450 -6.28 -20.43 7.60
N TYR A 451 -6.29 -19.09 7.59
CA TYR A 451 -7.10 -18.25 8.48
C TYR A 451 -7.94 -17.24 7.67
N PRO A 452 -8.87 -17.71 6.83
CA PRO A 452 -9.60 -16.84 5.89
C PRO A 452 -10.51 -15.79 6.57
N GLY A 453 -10.87 -15.96 7.84
CA GLY A 453 -11.67 -15.00 8.61
C GLY A 453 -10.85 -14.00 9.43
N LEU A 454 -9.51 -14.08 9.37
CA LEU A 454 -8.64 -13.16 10.09
C LEU A 454 -8.58 -11.81 9.37
N VAL A 455 -8.93 -10.74 10.08
CA VAL A 455 -8.77 -9.37 9.58
C VAL A 455 -7.33 -8.92 9.82
N MET A 456 -6.68 -8.39 8.78
CA MET A 456 -5.30 -7.93 8.87
C MET A 456 -5.15 -6.47 8.44
N GLN A 457 -4.38 -5.70 9.22
CA GLN A 457 -3.99 -4.32 8.88
C GLN A 457 -2.51 -4.27 8.51
N ALA A 458 -2.20 -3.71 7.34
CA ALA A 458 -0.82 -3.39 6.97
C ALA A 458 -0.38 -2.08 7.62
N CYS A 459 0.78 -2.12 8.29
CA CYS A 459 1.49 -0.95 8.81
C CYS A 459 2.96 -1.03 8.40
N ALA A 460 3.59 0.10 8.19
CA ALA A 460 5.03 0.22 7.99
C ALA A 460 5.50 1.61 8.41
N SER A 461 5.57 1.86 9.72
CA SER A 461 5.65 3.21 10.29
C SER A 461 4.57 4.12 9.69
N GLY A 462 3.32 3.77 9.88
CA GLY A 462 2.21 4.41 9.19
C GLY A 462 2.06 3.94 7.75
N GLY A 463 1.91 4.88 6.83
CA GLY A 463 1.63 4.67 5.43
C GLY A 463 2.82 4.27 4.55
N GLY A 464 3.90 3.75 5.13
CA GLY A 464 5.12 3.40 4.41
C GLY A 464 4.98 2.24 3.42
N ARG A 465 3.83 1.52 3.42
CA ARG A 465 3.60 0.36 2.56
C ARG A 465 2.13 0.23 2.11
N ILE A 466 1.57 1.34 1.64
CA ILE A 466 0.19 1.39 1.10
C ILE A 466 0.23 1.10 -0.40
N ASN A 467 -0.12 -0.12 -0.81
CA ASN A 467 -0.13 -0.51 -2.21
C ASN A 467 -1.06 -1.70 -2.46
N TYR A 468 -1.48 -1.87 -3.70
CA TYR A 468 -2.35 -2.95 -4.13
C TYR A 468 -1.67 -4.34 -4.24
N GLY A 469 -0.36 -4.42 -4.07
CA GLY A 469 0.37 -5.69 -3.99
C GLY A 469 0.09 -6.45 -2.71
N LEU A 470 -0.18 -5.74 -1.61
CA LEU A 470 -0.49 -6.33 -0.30
C LEU A 470 -1.99 -6.46 -0.02
N LEU A 471 -2.83 -5.56 -0.54
CA LEU A 471 -4.26 -5.53 -0.23
C LEU A 471 -5.05 -6.83 -0.55
N PRO A 472 -4.63 -7.73 -1.46
CA PRO A 472 -5.23 -9.06 -1.56
C PRO A 472 -5.13 -9.92 -0.30
N TYR A 473 -4.23 -9.56 0.62
CA TYR A 473 -3.93 -10.28 1.86
C TYR A 473 -4.23 -9.47 3.12
N TYR A 474 -4.53 -8.17 2.96
CA TYR A 474 -4.87 -7.26 4.05
C TYR A 474 -6.26 -6.66 3.81
N ASP A 475 -6.94 -6.40 4.89
CA ASP A 475 -8.28 -5.81 4.87
C ASP A 475 -8.22 -4.29 4.84
N GLU A 476 -7.16 -3.74 5.40
CA GLU A 476 -6.95 -2.31 5.59
C GLU A 476 -5.47 -1.99 5.83
N PHE A 477 -5.16 -0.71 5.85
CA PHE A 477 -3.82 -0.23 6.21
C PHE A 477 -3.90 0.93 7.21
N TRP A 478 -2.84 1.06 8.01
CA TRP A 478 -2.62 2.24 8.84
C TRP A 478 -2.14 3.39 7.96
N THR A 479 -2.97 4.43 7.82
CA THR A 479 -2.79 5.49 6.83
C THR A 479 -1.57 6.36 7.09
N SER A 480 -1.30 6.66 8.36
CA SER A 480 -0.15 7.44 8.81
C SER A 480 0.00 7.36 10.33
N ASP A 481 1.23 7.36 10.82
CA ASP A 481 1.52 7.55 12.26
C ASP A 481 1.19 8.98 12.72
N ASN A 482 1.05 9.92 11.79
CA ASN A 482 0.58 11.25 12.12
C ASN A 482 -0.94 11.25 12.32
N THR A 483 -1.37 11.31 13.56
CA THR A 483 -2.77 11.29 13.98
C THR A 483 -3.35 12.69 14.23
N ASP A 484 -2.59 13.77 13.96
CA ASP A 484 -3.11 15.14 13.99
C ASP A 484 -4.29 15.28 13.02
N ALA A 485 -5.47 15.59 13.54
CA ALA A 485 -6.69 15.65 12.75
C ALA A 485 -6.61 16.62 11.56
N LEU A 486 -5.91 17.76 11.71
CA LEU A 486 -5.74 18.71 10.63
C LEU A 486 -4.83 18.14 9.53
N GLN A 487 -3.71 17.51 9.90
CA GLN A 487 -2.80 16.86 8.93
C GLN A 487 -3.47 15.66 8.24
N ARG A 488 -4.28 14.89 8.97
CA ARG A 488 -5.02 13.76 8.42
C ARG A 488 -6.00 14.15 7.32
N ILE A 489 -6.56 15.36 7.32
CA ILE A 489 -7.39 15.84 6.21
C ILE A 489 -6.60 15.84 4.90
N PHE A 490 -5.34 16.27 4.91
CA PHE A 490 -4.47 16.27 3.72
C PHE A 490 -4.01 14.87 3.33
N ILE A 491 -3.56 14.07 4.31
CA ILE A 491 -3.07 12.71 4.09
C ILE A 491 -4.20 11.82 3.56
N GLN A 492 -5.36 11.82 4.20
CA GLN A 492 -6.53 11.03 3.78
C GLN A 492 -7.07 11.48 2.41
N TRP A 493 -7.02 12.78 2.11
CA TRP A 493 -7.34 13.27 0.78
C TRP A 493 -6.43 12.65 -0.29
N GLY A 494 -5.12 12.69 -0.08
CA GLY A 494 -4.15 12.11 -1.02
C GLY A 494 -4.36 10.61 -1.21
N VAL A 495 -4.44 9.85 -0.11
CA VAL A 495 -4.66 8.40 -0.13
C VAL A 495 -5.99 8.03 -0.80
N SER A 496 -7.04 8.82 -0.58
CA SER A 496 -8.36 8.58 -1.18
C SER A 496 -8.43 8.72 -2.70
N ASN A 497 -7.35 9.18 -3.35
CA ASN A 497 -7.31 9.17 -4.82
C ASN A 497 -7.30 7.75 -5.39
N PHE A 498 -6.76 6.79 -4.65
CA PHE A 498 -6.65 5.40 -5.10
C PHE A 498 -7.37 4.39 -4.20
N PHE A 499 -7.53 4.68 -2.90
CA PHE A 499 -7.98 3.68 -1.93
C PHE A 499 -9.32 4.06 -1.29
N PRO A 500 -10.27 3.09 -1.17
CA PRO A 500 -11.58 3.33 -0.55
C PRO A 500 -11.47 3.49 0.96
N ALA A 501 -12.45 4.18 1.55
CA ALA A 501 -12.50 4.44 2.99
C ALA A 501 -12.48 3.18 3.86
N VAL A 502 -13.04 2.06 3.38
CA VAL A 502 -13.04 0.77 4.09
C VAL A 502 -11.62 0.24 4.35
N ALA A 503 -10.65 0.60 3.52
CA ALA A 503 -9.25 0.21 3.68
C ALA A 503 -8.42 1.24 4.45
N MET A 504 -8.91 2.45 4.65
CA MET A 504 -8.14 3.58 5.16
C MET A 504 -8.43 3.80 6.65
N ALA A 505 -7.59 3.24 7.53
CA ALA A 505 -7.74 3.39 8.98
C ALA A 505 -7.49 4.84 9.44
N SER A 506 -8.44 5.37 10.22
CA SER A 506 -8.42 6.74 10.73
C SER A 506 -8.86 6.75 12.19
N HIS A 507 -7.98 7.23 13.08
CA HIS A 507 -8.21 7.14 14.52
C HIS A 507 -8.39 8.51 15.16
N VAL A 508 -9.28 8.56 16.16
CA VAL A 508 -9.39 9.65 17.13
C VAL A 508 -8.25 9.50 18.12
N SER A 509 -7.29 10.43 18.10
CA SER A 509 -6.13 10.40 19.00
C SER A 509 -6.26 11.37 20.18
N VAL A 510 -5.17 11.51 20.95
CA VAL A 510 -5.05 12.40 22.10
C VAL A 510 -5.23 13.88 21.73
N ASP A 511 -5.61 14.73 22.68
CA ASP A 511 -5.87 16.15 22.42
C ASP A 511 -4.61 16.94 22.03
N THR A 512 -3.49 16.65 22.68
CA THR A 512 -2.17 17.17 22.34
C THR A 512 -1.44 16.12 21.50
N ASN A 513 -1.48 16.29 20.20
CA ASN A 513 -0.95 15.30 19.25
C ASN A 513 0.56 15.09 19.43
N TYR A 514 1.00 13.83 19.40
CA TYR A 514 2.41 13.45 19.61
C TYR A 514 3.35 13.95 18.50
N GLN A 515 2.90 13.98 17.25
CA GLN A 515 3.74 14.35 16.12
C GLN A 515 3.87 15.86 15.96
N THR A 516 2.78 16.60 16.21
CA THR A 516 2.73 18.05 15.90
C THR A 516 2.68 18.93 17.14
N GLY A 517 2.35 18.39 18.31
CA GLY A 517 2.08 19.17 19.52
C GLY A 517 0.78 19.98 19.46
N ARG A 518 -0.03 19.81 18.42
CA ARG A 518 -1.26 20.55 18.21
C ARG A 518 -2.37 20.06 19.12
N LYS A 519 -3.15 21.01 19.65
CA LYS A 519 -4.43 20.74 20.30
C LYS A 519 -5.58 20.97 19.33
N THR A 520 -6.46 20.00 19.24
CA THR A 520 -7.66 20.09 18.40
C THR A 520 -8.91 19.70 19.20
N PRO A 521 -10.08 20.31 18.90
CA PRO A 521 -11.32 19.91 19.55
C PRO A 521 -11.64 18.43 19.31
N LEU A 522 -12.20 17.75 20.30
CA LEU A 522 -12.60 16.35 20.20
C LEU A 522 -13.55 16.11 19.02
N LYS A 523 -14.47 17.05 18.79
CA LYS A 523 -15.39 16.98 17.63
C LYS A 523 -14.62 16.90 16.30
N LEU A 524 -13.62 17.75 16.06
CA LEU A 524 -12.83 17.72 14.81
C LEU A 524 -12.11 16.37 14.64
N ARG A 525 -11.55 15.83 15.74
CA ARG A 525 -10.86 14.52 15.70
C ARG A 525 -11.82 13.39 15.29
N PHE A 526 -13.06 13.38 15.82
CA PHE A 526 -14.10 12.44 15.40
C PHE A 526 -14.56 12.67 13.97
N ASP A 527 -14.85 13.91 13.58
CA ASP A 527 -15.31 14.23 12.20
C ASP A 527 -14.31 13.76 11.15
N VAL A 528 -13.01 13.94 11.40
CA VAL A 528 -11.95 13.47 10.50
C VAL A 528 -11.83 11.94 10.50
N ALA A 529 -11.88 11.31 11.68
CA ALA A 529 -11.83 9.85 11.78
C ALA A 529 -13.02 9.18 11.10
N MET A 530 -14.22 9.77 11.18
CA MET A 530 -15.45 9.27 10.56
C MET A 530 -15.40 9.28 9.01
N SER A 531 -14.53 10.08 8.39
CA SER A 531 -14.38 10.09 6.92
C SER A 531 -13.52 8.94 6.37
N GLY A 532 -13.09 8.03 7.24
CA GLY A 532 -12.39 6.80 6.92
C GLY A 532 -12.95 5.61 7.70
N ARG A 533 -12.16 4.55 7.86
CA ARG A 533 -12.46 3.46 8.78
C ARG A 533 -12.13 3.93 10.20
N MET A 534 -13.15 4.40 10.90
CA MET A 534 -13.01 5.03 12.23
C MET A 534 -12.51 4.04 13.29
N GLY A 535 -11.57 4.49 14.09
CA GLY A 535 -11.13 3.90 15.34
C GLY A 535 -10.71 4.98 16.33
N MET A 536 -10.18 4.56 17.48
CA MET A 536 -9.60 5.42 18.50
C MET A 536 -8.20 4.94 18.86
N GLU A 537 -7.35 5.86 19.29
CA GLU A 537 -5.98 5.56 19.72
C GLU A 537 -5.58 6.56 20.83
N LEU A 538 -5.99 6.27 22.03
CA LEU A 538 -5.79 7.12 23.22
C LEU A 538 -6.06 6.30 24.48
N GLN A 539 -5.72 6.89 25.67
CA GLN A 539 -6.07 6.31 26.96
C GLN A 539 -7.46 6.82 27.41
N PRO A 540 -8.50 5.97 27.38
CA PRO A 540 -9.86 6.38 27.76
C PRO A 540 -9.97 6.87 29.21
N ALA A 541 -9.11 6.39 30.12
CA ALA A 541 -9.07 6.85 31.50
C ALA A 541 -8.71 8.34 31.65
N HIS A 542 -8.06 8.93 30.63
CA HIS A 542 -7.74 10.36 30.64
C HIS A 542 -8.87 11.25 30.08
N MET A 543 -9.94 10.66 29.55
CA MET A 543 -11.10 11.40 29.06
C MET A 543 -12.00 11.81 30.23
N THR A 544 -12.55 13.01 30.13
CA THR A 544 -13.61 13.46 31.08
C THR A 544 -14.92 12.69 30.83
N ASP A 545 -15.84 12.71 31.78
CA ASP A 545 -17.17 12.10 31.60
C ASP A 545 -17.94 12.74 30.43
N GLU A 546 -17.74 14.06 30.20
CA GLU A 546 -18.33 14.79 29.08
C GLU A 546 -17.75 14.29 27.75
N ASP A 547 -16.42 14.10 27.66
CA ASP A 547 -15.75 13.56 26.48
C ASP A 547 -16.19 12.11 26.19
N LYS A 548 -16.30 11.26 27.21
CA LYS A 548 -16.83 9.89 27.08
C LYS A 548 -18.28 9.88 26.60
N ALA A 549 -19.10 10.79 27.10
CA ALA A 549 -20.49 10.95 26.64
C ALA A 549 -20.57 11.46 25.22
N PHE A 550 -19.68 12.37 24.81
CA PHE A 550 -19.56 12.81 23.42
C PHE A 550 -19.12 11.65 22.51
N ALA A 551 -18.07 10.92 22.88
CA ALA A 551 -17.54 9.77 22.14
C ALA A 551 -18.62 8.70 21.90
N ARG A 552 -19.43 8.40 22.93
CA ARG A 552 -20.56 7.46 22.81
C ARG A 552 -21.55 7.87 21.74
N ARG A 553 -21.94 9.15 21.69
CA ARG A 553 -22.84 9.68 20.65
C ARG A 553 -22.18 9.61 19.27
N ALA A 554 -20.94 10.06 19.16
CA ALA A 554 -20.20 10.07 17.91
C ALA A 554 -19.98 8.64 17.33
N ILE A 555 -19.71 7.65 18.20
CA ILE A 555 -19.63 6.23 17.79
C ILE A 555 -20.99 5.73 17.29
N ALA A 556 -22.08 6.10 17.97
CA ALA A 556 -23.43 5.74 17.54
C ALA A 556 -23.78 6.38 16.18
N ASP A 557 -23.44 7.66 15.99
CA ASP A 557 -23.64 8.36 14.71
C ASP A 557 -22.81 7.74 13.59
N TYR A 558 -21.54 7.37 13.86
CA TYR A 558 -20.72 6.68 12.86
C TYR A 558 -21.32 5.33 12.47
N LYS A 559 -21.88 4.56 13.38
CA LYS A 559 -22.54 3.28 13.07
C LYS A 559 -23.70 3.46 12.06
N LEU A 560 -24.39 4.62 12.09
CA LEU A 560 -25.44 4.93 11.12
C LEU A 560 -24.89 5.26 9.74
N ILE A 561 -23.81 6.04 9.66
CA ILE A 561 -23.22 6.47 8.38
C ILE A 561 -22.17 5.51 7.84
N ARG A 562 -21.64 4.59 8.67
CA ARG A 562 -20.56 3.64 8.31
C ARG A 562 -20.83 2.87 7.00
N PRO A 563 -22.03 2.34 6.73
CA PRO A 563 -22.27 1.65 5.47
C PRO A 563 -22.01 2.55 4.25
N VAL A 564 -22.43 3.81 4.33
CA VAL A 564 -22.24 4.79 3.24
C VAL A 564 -20.77 5.19 3.12
N VAL A 565 -20.08 5.45 4.22
CA VAL A 565 -18.66 5.84 4.21
C VAL A 565 -17.77 4.71 3.69
N GLN A 566 -17.96 3.49 4.18
CA GLN A 566 -17.08 2.37 3.86
C GLN A 566 -17.38 1.74 2.48
N GLN A 567 -18.64 1.76 2.02
CA GLN A 567 -19.04 1.09 0.80
C GLN A 567 -19.53 2.05 -0.31
N GLY A 568 -19.74 3.32 0.00
CA GLY A 568 -20.21 4.31 -0.95
C GLY A 568 -19.14 4.83 -1.91
N ASP A 569 -19.60 5.56 -2.90
CA ASP A 569 -18.76 6.29 -3.85
C ASP A 569 -18.32 7.62 -3.27
N LEU A 570 -17.03 7.93 -3.39
CA LEU A 570 -16.43 9.16 -2.88
C LEU A 570 -16.49 10.28 -3.93
N TYR A 571 -16.97 11.44 -3.51
CA TYR A 571 -16.88 12.72 -4.22
C TYR A 571 -16.06 13.71 -3.39
N ARG A 572 -14.87 14.05 -3.87
CA ARG A 572 -14.04 15.12 -3.31
C ARG A 572 -14.49 16.44 -3.92
N LEU A 573 -14.87 17.43 -3.08
CA LEU A 573 -15.60 18.62 -3.53
C LEU A 573 -14.80 19.91 -3.38
N ILE A 574 -14.13 20.11 -2.24
CA ILE A 574 -13.23 21.23 -2.01
C ILE A 574 -11.91 20.67 -1.50
N SER A 575 -10.86 20.87 -2.29
CA SER A 575 -9.53 20.35 -1.97
C SER A 575 -8.89 21.12 -0.81
N PRO A 576 -8.28 20.45 0.17
CA PRO A 576 -7.49 21.13 1.19
C PRO A 576 -6.26 21.84 0.62
N PHE A 577 -5.84 21.48 -0.60
CA PHE A 577 -4.71 22.09 -1.30
C PHE A 577 -5.06 23.37 -2.06
N ASP A 578 -6.36 23.68 -2.25
CA ASP A 578 -6.82 24.87 -3.01
C ASP A 578 -6.72 26.20 -2.25
N LYS A 579 -6.25 26.14 -0.99
CA LYS A 579 -6.06 27.34 -0.13
C LYS A 579 -7.33 28.20 0.05
N THR A 580 -8.50 27.57 -0.03
CA THR A 580 -9.79 28.23 0.25
C THR A 580 -10.07 28.38 1.75
N GLY A 581 -9.25 27.75 2.59
CA GLY A 581 -9.46 27.63 4.03
C GLY A 581 -10.53 26.61 4.43
N TYR A 582 -11.02 25.83 3.47
CA TYR A 582 -11.97 24.74 3.68
C TYR A 582 -11.56 23.48 2.92
N ALA A 583 -12.04 22.33 3.40
CA ALA A 583 -12.04 21.08 2.65
C ALA A 583 -13.41 20.42 2.78
N SER A 584 -13.86 19.73 1.73
CA SER A 584 -15.11 18.98 1.81
C SER A 584 -15.11 17.76 0.90
N LEU A 585 -15.75 16.70 1.37
CA LEU A 585 -15.94 15.44 0.66
C LEU A 585 -17.29 14.83 1.02
N MET A 586 -17.80 13.96 0.16
CA MET A 586 -19.09 13.31 0.34
C MET A 586 -19.03 11.87 -0.13
N TYR A 587 -19.55 10.98 0.67
CA TYR A 587 -19.82 9.59 0.27
C TYR A 587 -21.29 9.43 -0.07
N VAL A 588 -21.57 8.70 -1.13
CA VAL A 588 -22.93 8.42 -1.61
C VAL A 588 -23.12 6.91 -1.69
N SER A 589 -24.22 6.40 -1.15
CA SER A 589 -24.58 4.98 -1.24
C SER A 589 -24.65 4.50 -2.70
N PRO A 590 -24.44 3.20 -2.98
CA PRO A 590 -24.60 2.66 -4.33
C PRO A 590 -26.00 2.91 -4.92
N GLU A 591 -27.02 2.91 -4.07
CA GLU A 591 -28.44 3.16 -4.42
C GLU A 591 -28.75 4.65 -4.62
N LYS A 592 -27.82 5.55 -4.27
CA LYS A 592 -27.93 7.02 -4.33
C LYS A 592 -29.07 7.61 -3.48
N ASP A 593 -29.48 6.94 -2.43
CA ASP A 593 -30.56 7.34 -1.52
C ASP A 593 -30.03 7.88 -0.18
N HIS A 594 -28.75 7.62 0.14
CA HIS A 594 -28.08 8.08 1.36
C HIS A 594 -26.73 8.72 1.04
N ALA A 595 -26.36 9.74 1.80
CA ALA A 595 -25.07 10.39 1.68
C ALA A 595 -24.53 10.82 3.05
N ALA A 596 -23.19 10.79 3.19
CA ALA A 596 -22.46 11.35 4.32
C ALA A 596 -21.57 12.49 3.82
N TYR A 597 -21.85 13.73 4.24
CA TYR A 597 -21.14 14.93 3.79
C TYR A 597 -20.28 15.51 4.90
N PHE A 598 -18.99 15.65 4.63
CA PHE A 598 -17.99 16.20 5.56
C PHE A 598 -17.49 17.55 5.07
N VAL A 599 -17.51 18.54 5.96
CA VAL A 599 -16.97 19.87 5.72
C VAL A 599 -16.02 20.24 6.84
N TYR A 600 -14.80 20.56 6.49
CA TYR A 600 -13.74 20.96 7.41
C TYR A 600 -13.37 22.43 7.19
N LYS A 601 -13.30 23.21 8.26
CA LYS A 601 -12.74 24.53 8.25
C LYS A 601 -11.28 24.46 8.69
N LEU A 602 -10.36 24.73 7.77
CA LEU A 602 -8.92 24.58 7.98
C LEU A 602 -8.28 25.83 8.57
N GLU A 603 -8.82 27.01 8.24
CA GLU A 603 -8.29 28.30 8.64
C GLU A 603 -9.41 29.23 9.12
N GLN A 604 -9.04 30.22 9.92
CA GLN A 604 -9.94 31.27 10.39
C GLN A 604 -9.22 32.62 10.34
N TYR A 605 -9.74 33.54 9.55
CA TYR A 605 -9.31 34.95 9.53
C TYR A 605 -10.51 35.86 9.37
N HIS A 606 -10.31 37.18 9.64
CA HIS A 606 -11.38 38.16 9.53
C HIS A 606 -11.87 38.26 8.08
N ASN A 607 -13.18 38.33 7.91
CA ASN A 607 -13.83 38.42 6.57
C ASN A 607 -13.50 37.24 5.63
N MET A 608 -13.19 36.05 6.15
CA MET A 608 -12.96 34.88 5.34
C MET A 608 -14.19 34.56 4.47
N PRO A 609 -14.06 34.53 3.14
CA PRO A 609 -15.17 34.15 2.27
C PRO A 609 -15.56 32.70 2.49
N ARG A 610 -16.85 32.40 2.38
CA ARG A 610 -17.36 31.03 2.43
C ARG A 610 -17.56 30.51 1.01
N PRO A 611 -16.99 29.38 0.62
CA PRO A 611 -17.27 28.76 -0.65
C PRO A 611 -18.72 28.24 -0.67
N ALA A 612 -19.25 28.03 -1.87
CA ALA A 612 -20.50 27.31 -2.03
C ALA A 612 -20.26 25.81 -1.76
N PHE A 613 -20.93 25.24 -0.78
CA PHE A 613 -20.89 23.81 -0.49
C PHE A 613 -21.90 23.09 -1.38
N ARG A 614 -21.41 22.53 -2.48
CA ARG A 614 -22.22 21.79 -3.44
C ARG A 614 -22.20 20.30 -3.10
N MET A 615 -23.27 19.61 -3.39
CA MET A 615 -23.35 18.15 -3.35
C MET A 615 -23.11 17.56 -4.74
N ALA A 616 -22.69 16.30 -4.81
CA ALA A 616 -22.51 15.58 -6.07
C ALA A 616 -22.92 14.10 -5.88
N GLY A 617 -23.27 13.43 -6.98
CA GLY A 617 -23.50 12.00 -7.01
C GLY A 617 -24.89 11.50 -6.57
N LEU A 618 -25.78 12.39 -6.13
CA LEU A 618 -27.18 12.06 -5.76
C LEU A 618 -28.08 11.97 -6.98
#